data_9aa075575096759d78fe17a80edbccd1
#
_entry.id   9aa075575096759d78fe17a80edbccd1
#
_cell.length_a   1.000
_cell.length_b   1.000
_cell.length_c   1.000
_cell.angle_alpha   90.00
_cell.angle_beta   90.00
_cell.angle_gamma   90.00
#
_symmetry.space_group_name_H-M   'P 1'
#
loop_
_entity.id
_entity.type
_entity.pdbx_description
1 polymer ?
#
loop_
_entity_poly.entity_id
_entity_poly.type
_entity_poly.pdbx_seq_one_letter_code
_entity_poly.pdbx_strand_id
1 'polypeptide(L)'
;VRTRSLSSSLARVFRPFSVLRTWRSRGVAVSFALVAVGALVMASGAAAAPKPTVTQVQQKLDKLNNQLQQLDQRYDQVQQQVSSANQQLALANTAAARYEGRFKSMRAVVAQIAATAYEDGSLNTPEALLDSNNPQKILDQSSILLELSSDNTAKMTAFLTVARQLANAQASARRVRDGILALKDKLAGQKASVNKLINQQKSLLDQLTPAQQAGTGPGGAASTGGTIGAPDPLPDVSQGEKAVAFAFAQIGCPYVFGGTGPCNDGFDCSGLTQAAWAAAGVAIPRTSEEQAGLPAVPESDLEPGDILEFLGDGHVGIYVGNNELIDAPQTGEDVQEVSFTGWYQENFDGAVRP
;
A
#
# COMPACT_ATOMS: atom_id res chain seq x y z
N VAL A 1 50.64 -42.48 -21.68
CA VAL A 1 50.75 -42.86 -20.26
C VAL A 1 49.43 -42.52 -19.55
N ARG A 2 48.74 -43.59 -19.13
CA ARG A 2 47.63 -43.68 -18.17
C ARG A 2 46.34 -42.91 -18.39
N THR A 3 45.43 -43.60 -19.00
CA THR A 3 43.98 -43.63 -18.82
C THR A 3 43.62 -43.67 -17.33
N ARG A 4 42.65 -42.82 -16.89
CA ARG A 4 41.77 -43.14 -15.76
C ARG A 4 40.32 -42.81 -16.13
N SER A 5 39.67 -43.93 -16.40
CA SER A 5 38.22 -44.08 -16.31
C SER A 5 37.73 -43.79 -14.88
N LEU A 6 36.67 -43.04 -14.73
CA LEU A 6 35.79 -43.14 -13.57
C LEU A 6 34.34 -43.09 -14.05
N SER A 7 33.82 -44.31 -14.17
CA SER A 7 32.43 -44.64 -14.18
C SER A 7 31.87 -44.48 -12.75
N SER A 8 30.66 -44.07 -12.61
CA SER A 8 29.58 -44.58 -11.76
C SER A 8 28.54 -43.47 -11.49
N SER A 9 27.40 -43.62 -12.02
CA SER A 9 26.17 -44.11 -11.27
C SER A 9 25.67 -43.11 -10.25
N LEU A 10 24.55 -42.47 -10.55
CA LEU A 10 23.50 -42.22 -9.59
C LEU A 10 22.17 -41.96 -10.31
N ALA A 11 21.53 -43.03 -10.73
CA ALA A 11 20.09 -43.10 -10.92
C ALA A 11 19.44 -43.16 -9.51
N ARG A 12 18.72 -42.14 -9.09
CA ARG A 12 17.73 -42.18 -7.98
C ARG A 12 16.43 -41.62 -8.46
N VAL A 13 15.60 -42.49 -8.96
CA VAL A 13 14.35 -42.94 -8.37
C VAL A 13 13.50 -41.79 -7.77
N PHE A 14 12.67 -41.18 -8.61
CA PHE A 14 11.47 -40.48 -8.17
C PHE A 14 10.37 -41.52 -7.89
N ARG A 15 10.02 -41.74 -6.64
CA ARG A 15 8.80 -42.42 -6.21
C ARG A 15 7.72 -41.38 -5.96
N PRO A 16 6.51 -41.50 -6.53
CA PRO A 16 5.37 -40.71 -6.13
C PRO A 16 4.80 -41.24 -4.82
N PHE A 17 4.78 -40.44 -3.76
CA PHE A 17 4.05 -40.71 -2.53
C PHE A 17 2.57 -40.40 -2.75
N SER A 18 1.80 -41.40 -3.06
CA SER A 18 0.34 -41.43 -2.91
C SER A 18 0.01 -41.84 -1.47
N VAL A 19 -0.34 -40.86 -0.63
CA VAL A 19 -0.95 -41.13 0.68
C VAL A 19 -2.42 -40.81 0.61
N LEU A 20 -3.20 -41.79 0.20
CA LEU A 20 -4.63 -41.87 0.48
C LEU A 20 -4.80 -42.18 1.97
N ARG A 21 -5.10 -41.17 2.76
CA ARG A 21 -5.46 -41.31 4.16
C ARG A 21 -6.98 -41.41 4.27
N THR A 22 -7.47 -42.64 4.27
CA THR A 22 -8.86 -43.00 4.60
C THR A 22 -9.16 -42.59 6.04
N TRP A 23 -9.99 -41.60 6.23
CA TRP A 23 -10.56 -41.26 7.54
C TRP A 23 -11.74 -42.21 7.81
N ARG A 24 -11.48 -43.21 8.65
CA ARG A 24 -12.53 -44.02 9.26
C ARG A 24 -13.26 -43.15 10.30
N SER A 25 -14.51 -42.82 10.00
CA SER A 25 -15.48 -42.31 10.95
C SER A 25 -15.77 -43.32 12.04
N ARG A 26 -15.27 -43.08 13.25
CA ARG A 26 -15.76 -43.79 14.45
C ARG A 26 -17.03 -43.06 14.89
N GLY A 27 -18.17 -43.68 14.63
CA GLY A 27 -19.45 -43.30 15.20
C GLY A 27 -19.41 -43.50 16.70
N VAL A 28 -19.54 -42.42 17.46
CA VAL A 28 -19.85 -42.50 18.89
C VAL A 28 -21.37 -42.38 18.97
N ALA A 29 -22.00 -43.52 19.25
CA ALA A 29 -23.41 -43.56 19.60
C ALA A 29 -23.58 -42.93 21.00
N VAL A 30 -24.12 -41.71 21.05
CA VAL A 30 -24.55 -41.09 22.31
C VAL A 30 -26.00 -41.49 22.54
N SER A 31 -26.18 -42.39 23.49
CA SER A 31 -27.49 -42.82 23.98
C SER A 31 -28.17 -41.66 24.68
N PHE A 32 -29.26 -41.16 24.09
CA PHE A 32 -30.15 -40.19 24.74
C PHE A 32 -30.99 -40.95 25.80
N ALA A 33 -30.62 -40.76 27.05
CA ALA A 33 -31.54 -41.09 28.17
C ALA A 33 -32.54 -39.92 28.29
N LEU A 34 -33.82 -40.19 27.94
CA LEU A 34 -34.91 -39.31 28.14
C LEU A 34 -35.23 -39.32 29.65
N VAL A 35 -34.77 -38.26 30.35
CA VAL A 35 -35.28 -37.94 31.70
C VAL A 35 -36.37 -36.88 31.51
N ALA A 36 -37.60 -37.27 31.60
CA ALA A 36 -38.73 -36.39 31.72
C ALA A 36 -38.70 -35.69 33.10
N VAL A 37 -38.17 -34.47 33.15
CA VAL A 37 -38.29 -33.61 34.33
C VAL A 37 -39.32 -32.54 34.01
N GLY A 38 -40.34 -32.46 34.89
CA GLY A 38 -41.52 -31.65 34.76
C GLY A 38 -41.24 -30.15 34.50
N ALA A 39 -41.98 -29.61 33.60
CA ALA A 39 -42.00 -28.19 33.27
C ALA A 39 -42.47 -27.35 34.46
N LEU A 40 -41.52 -26.78 35.19
CA LEU A 40 -41.75 -25.62 36.01
C LEU A 40 -41.45 -24.42 35.10
N VAL A 41 -42.47 -23.85 34.45
CA VAL A 41 -42.38 -22.61 33.69
C VAL A 41 -42.13 -21.49 34.69
N MET A 42 -40.89 -21.29 35.08
CA MET A 42 -40.43 -20.03 35.62
C MET A 42 -40.28 -19.11 34.41
N ALA A 43 -41.21 -18.12 34.32
CA ALA A 43 -41.03 -16.99 33.44
C ALA A 43 -39.76 -16.26 33.87
N SER A 44 -38.62 -16.71 33.34
CA SER A 44 -37.34 -15.96 33.36
C SER A 44 -37.59 -14.73 32.50
N GLY A 45 -37.97 -13.64 33.12
CA GLY A 45 -37.92 -12.32 32.49
C GLY A 45 -36.53 -12.21 31.88
N ALA A 46 -36.46 -12.07 30.57
CA ALA A 46 -35.23 -11.75 29.90
C ALA A 46 -34.73 -10.44 30.52
N ALA A 47 -33.82 -10.57 31.50
CA ALA A 47 -33.10 -9.40 32.02
C ALA A 47 -32.38 -8.80 30.83
N ALA A 48 -32.82 -7.63 30.39
CA ALA A 48 -32.13 -6.86 29.36
C ALA A 48 -30.68 -6.76 29.80
N ALA A 49 -29.75 -7.18 28.93
CA ALA A 49 -28.32 -7.08 29.22
C ALA A 49 -28.02 -5.65 29.70
N PRO A 50 -27.31 -5.46 30.80
CA PRO A 50 -27.03 -4.15 31.35
C PRO A 50 -26.40 -3.29 30.24
N LYS A 51 -26.94 -2.07 30.04
CA LYS A 51 -26.38 -1.13 29.07
C LYS A 51 -24.88 -0.88 29.45
N PRO A 52 -23.99 -0.82 28.46
CA PRO A 52 -22.58 -0.59 28.75
C PRO A 52 -22.41 0.77 29.43
N THR A 53 -21.48 0.85 30.40
CA THR A 53 -21.15 2.11 31.06
C THR A 53 -20.38 3.02 30.08
N VAL A 54 -20.44 4.34 30.30
CA VAL A 54 -19.71 5.33 29.49
C VAL A 54 -18.22 4.97 29.39
N THR A 55 -17.60 4.62 30.52
CA THR A 55 -16.19 4.20 30.56
C THR A 55 -15.90 2.97 29.69
N GLN A 56 -16.82 1.99 29.65
CA GLN A 56 -16.66 0.80 28.81
C GLN A 56 -16.79 1.13 27.31
N VAL A 57 -17.63 2.09 26.97
CA VAL A 57 -17.78 2.57 25.59
C VAL A 57 -16.53 3.35 25.19
N GLN A 58 -16.05 4.26 26.04
CA GLN A 58 -14.81 5.01 25.81
C GLN A 58 -13.62 4.08 25.56
N GLN A 59 -13.34 3.12 26.43
CA GLN A 59 -12.25 2.14 26.24
C GLN A 59 -12.36 1.35 24.92
N LYS A 60 -13.59 1.09 24.47
CA LYS A 60 -13.78 0.43 23.15
C LYS A 60 -13.54 1.39 21.99
N LEU A 61 -13.91 2.65 22.13
CA LEU A 61 -13.66 3.69 21.13
C LEU A 61 -12.16 3.93 20.98
N ASP A 62 -11.42 4.09 22.10
CA ASP A 62 -9.97 4.25 22.07
C ASP A 62 -9.28 3.09 21.37
N LYS A 63 -9.70 1.86 21.67
CA LYS A 63 -9.18 0.67 20.99
C LYS A 63 -9.49 0.65 19.50
N LEU A 64 -10.69 1.08 19.09
CA LEU A 64 -11.06 1.17 17.68
C LEU A 64 -10.28 2.26 16.97
N ASN A 65 -10.08 3.42 17.60
CA ASN A 65 -9.27 4.51 17.08
C ASN A 65 -7.83 4.05 16.82
N ASN A 66 -7.20 3.41 17.80
CA ASN A 66 -5.85 2.83 17.63
C ASN A 66 -5.78 1.81 16.48
N GLN A 67 -6.84 1.00 16.28
CA GLN A 67 -6.89 0.07 15.16
C GLN A 67 -7.08 0.78 13.81
N LEU A 68 -7.87 1.85 13.78
CA LEU A 68 -8.06 2.68 12.58
C LEU A 68 -6.73 3.32 12.17
N GLN A 69 -6.02 3.95 13.09
CA GLN A 69 -4.72 4.57 12.82
C GLN A 69 -3.69 3.58 12.30
N GLN A 70 -3.57 2.38 12.90
CA GLN A 70 -2.68 1.33 12.38
C GLN A 70 -3.07 0.83 10.98
N LEU A 71 -4.37 0.84 10.65
CA LEU A 71 -4.82 0.49 9.31
C LEU A 71 -4.54 1.60 8.32
N ASP A 72 -4.62 2.86 8.75
CA ASP A 72 -4.32 4.04 7.94
C ASP A 72 -2.88 3.99 7.46
N GLN A 73 -1.93 3.86 8.37
CA GLN A 73 -0.51 3.71 8.04
C GLN A 73 -0.25 2.58 7.04
N ARG A 74 -0.86 1.40 7.26
CA ARG A 74 -0.71 0.26 6.35
C ARG A 74 -1.31 0.52 4.98
N TYR A 75 -2.39 1.30 4.92
CA TYR A 75 -3.01 1.71 3.67
C TYR A 75 -2.09 2.65 2.89
N ASP A 76 -1.54 3.64 3.55
CA ASP A 76 -0.61 4.59 2.96
C ASP A 76 0.67 3.93 2.46
N GLN A 77 1.28 3.04 3.24
CA GLN A 77 2.42 2.23 2.79
C GLN A 77 2.11 1.45 1.50
N VAL A 78 0.92 0.86 1.40
CA VAL A 78 0.54 0.14 0.18
C VAL A 78 0.27 1.10 -0.97
N GLN A 79 -0.27 2.28 -0.73
CA GLN A 79 -0.41 3.33 -1.75
C GLN A 79 0.95 3.77 -2.31
N GLN A 80 1.94 3.99 -1.47
CA GLN A 80 3.31 4.30 -1.90
C GLN A 80 3.92 3.16 -2.72
N GLN A 81 3.71 1.90 -2.28
CA GLN A 81 4.15 0.73 -3.05
C GLN A 81 3.50 0.69 -4.44
N VAL A 82 2.21 1.03 -4.56
CA VAL A 82 1.50 1.14 -5.84
C VAL A 82 2.12 2.25 -6.70
N SER A 83 2.39 3.41 -6.14
CA SER A 83 3.02 4.54 -6.85
C SER A 83 4.40 4.16 -7.38
N SER A 84 5.26 3.60 -6.54
CA SER A 84 6.59 3.12 -6.91
C SER A 84 6.52 2.01 -7.98
N ALA A 85 5.59 1.06 -7.84
CA ALA A 85 5.40 0.00 -8.81
C ALA A 85 4.90 0.53 -10.17
N ASN A 86 4.07 1.58 -10.20
CA ASN A 86 3.65 2.25 -11.43
C ASN A 86 4.83 2.91 -12.15
N GLN A 87 5.75 3.55 -11.41
CA GLN A 87 6.99 4.11 -11.98
C GLN A 87 7.87 3.00 -12.57
N GLN A 88 8.03 1.89 -11.85
CA GLN A 88 8.77 0.71 -12.35
C GLN A 88 8.11 0.11 -13.60
N LEU A 89 6.78 0.08 -13.66
CA LEU A 89 6.04 -0.39 -14.84
C LEU A 89 6.30 0.51 -16.05
N ALA A 90 6.31 1.83 -15.87
CA ALA A 90 6.62 2.79 -16.94
C ALA A 90 8.04 2.56 -17.49
N LEU A 91 9.03 2.37 -16.61
CA LEU A 91 10.41 2.06 -17.01
C LEU A 91 10.50 0.71 -17.74
N ALA A 92 9.82 -0.32 -17.22
CA ALA A 92 9.82 -1.66 -17.85
C ALA A 92 9.14 -1.63 -19.23
N ASN A 93 8.05 -0.88 -19.40
CA ASN A 93 7.38 -0.69 -20.68
C ASN A 93 8.26 0.07 -21.68
N THR A 94 8.95 1.11 -21.24
CA THR A 94 9.92 1.86 -22.07
C THR A 94 11.06 0.94 -22.53
N ALA A 95 11.60 0.11 -21.65
CA ALA A 95 12.63 -0.87 -22.00
C ALA A 95 12.09 -1.91 -23.02
N ALA A 96 10.89 -2.43 -22.80
CA ALA A 96 10.26 -3.37 -23.73
C ALA A 96 10.04 -2.76 -25.12
N ALA A 97 9.54 -1.52 -25.20
CA ALA A 97 9.34 -0.81 -26.47
C ALA A 97 10.66 -0.59 -27.22
N ARG A 98 11.74 -0.24 -26.47
CA ARG A 98 13.09 -0.08 -27.05
C ARG A 98 13.59 -1.39 -27.66
N TYR A 99 13.46 -2.50 -26.96
CA TYR A 99 13.88 -3.83 -27.47
C TYR A 99 12.97 -4.31 -28.59
N GLU A 100 11.68 -4.00 -28.56
CA GLU A 100 10.73 -4.30 -29.64
C GLU A 100 11.14 -3.60 -30.95
N GLY A 101 11.50 -2.31 -30.91
CA GLY A 101 12.00 -1.59 -32.07
C GLY A 101 13.28 -2.23 -32.63
N ARG A 102 14.22 -2.59 -31.77
CA ARG A 102 15.45 -3.31 -32.18
C ARG A 102 15.17 -4.70 -32.76
N PHE A 103 14.24 -5.44 -32.15
CA PHE A 103 13.84 -6.74 -32.63
C PHE A 103 13.21 -6.65 -34.02
N LYS A 104 12.30 -5.69 -34.25
CA LYS A 104 11.68 -5.47 -35.59
C LYS A 104 12.71 -5.17 -36.68
N SER A 105 13.67 -4.27 -36.40
CA SER A 105 14.71 -3.95 -37.37
C SER A 105 15.64 -5.12 -37.67
N MET A 106 16.07 -5.87 -36.63
CA MET A 106 16.94 -7.03 -36.83
C MET A 106 16.20 -8.20 -37.49
N ARG A 107 14.91 -8.38 -37.22
CA ARG A 107 14.07 -9.36 -37.89
C ARG A 107 14.03 -9.12 -39.41
N ALA A 108 13.94 -7.87 -39.84
CA ALA A 108 14.00 -7.52 -41.26
C ALA A 108 15.32 -7.94 -41.94
N VAL A 109 16.45 -7.73 -41.23
CA VAL A 109 17.77 -8.14 -41.70
C VAL A 109 17.87 -9.67 -41.81
N VAL A 110 17.38 -10.38 -40.79
CA VAL A 110 17.38 -11.87 -40.81
C VAL A 110 16.46 -12.42 -41.88
N ALA A 111 15.30 -11.76 -42.12
CA ALA A 111 14.41 -12.12 -43.20
C ALA A 111 15.08 -12.03 -44.58
N GLN A 112 15.86 -10.98 -44.81
CA GLN A 112 16.60 -10.81 -46.06
C GLN A 112 17.71 -11.90 -46.22
N ILE A 113 18.43 -12.23 -45.14
CA ILE A 113 19.42 -13.31 -45.13
C ILE A 113 18.75 -14.66 -45.49
N ALA A 114 17.58 -14.94 -44.86
CA ALA A 114 16.85 -16.17 -45.11
C ALA A 114 16.30 -16.25 -46.56
N ALA A 115 15.80 -15.14 -47.13
CA ALA A 115 15.35 -15.08 -48.49
C ALA A 115 16.49 -15.37 -49.47
N THR A 116 17.66 -14.77 -49.30
CA THR A 116 18.85 -15.03 -50.11
C THR A 116 19.30 -16.49 -50.02
N ALA A 117 19.32 -17.06 -48.82
CA ALA A 117 19.69 -18.47 -48.62
C ALA A 117 18.69 -19.45 -49.22
N TYR A 118 17.40 -19.07 -49.33
CA TYR A 118 16.36 -19.85 -50.01
C TYR A 118 16.53 -19.80 -51.53
N GLU A 119 16.79 -18.60 -52.07
CA GLU A 119 17.02 -18.42 -53.52
C GLU A 119 18.24 -19.20 -53.97
N ASP A 120 19.29 -19.29 -53.10
CA ASP A 120 20.49 -20.06 -53.34
C ASP A 120 20.32 -21.60 -53.13
N GLY A 121 19.12 -22.06 -52.80
CA GLY A 121 18.79 -23.48 -52.62
C GLY A 121 19.29 -24.13 -51.35
N SER A 122 19.81 -23.34 -50.41
CA SER A 122 20.39 -23.83 -49.12
C SER A 122 19.34 -24.11 -48.03
N LEU A 123 18.05 -23.77 -48.23
CA LEU A 123 16.98 -23.92 -47.23
C LEU A 123 15.64 -24.38 -47.83
N ASN A 124 14.97 -25.30 -47.15
CA ASN A 124 13.68 -25.84 -47.59
C ASN A 124 12.43 -25.13 -47.02
N THR A 125 12.51 -24.31 -45.92
CA THR A 125 11.33 -23.60 -45.35
C THR A 125 11.71 -22.45 -44.43
N PRO A 126 12.08 -21.25 -44.91
CA PRO A 126 12.39 -20.12 -44.03
C PRO A 126 11.16 -19.27 -43.64
N GLU A 127 10.06 -19.34 -44.38
CA GLU A 127 8.93 -18.41 -44.23
C GLU A 127 8.20 -18.52 -42.88
N ALA A 128 7.99 -19.72 -42.36
CA ALA A 128 7.27 -19.94 -41.10
C ALA A 128 8.00 -19.39 -39.86
N LEU A 129 9.34 -19.22 -39.96
CA LEU A 129 10.19 -18.73 -38.86
C LEU A 129 10.11 -17.22 -38.69
N LEU A 130 9.89 -16.50 -39.81
CA LEU A 130 10.03 -15.04 -39.83
C LEU A 130 8.69 -14.31 -39.74
N ASP A 131 7.58 -15.01 -39.86
CA ASP A 131 6.23 -14.43 -39.73
C ASP A 131 5.80 -14.22 -38.27
N SER A 132 6.57 -14.69 -37.31
CA SER A 132 6.25 -14.56 -35.88
C SER A 132 6.74 -13.23 -35.30
N ASN A 133 5.80 -12.40 -34.80
CA ASN A 133 6.08 -11.24 -33.97
C ASN A 133 6.34 -11.62 -32.50
N ASN A 134 6.31 -12.90 -32.14
CA ASN A 134 6.53 -13.37 -30.77
C ASN A 134 8.01 -13.73 -30.54
N PRO A 135 8.77 -12.99 -29.68
CA PRO A 135 10.17 -13.24 -29.43
C PRO A 135 10.43 -14.61 -28.80
N GLN A 136 9.48 -15.14 -28.01
CA GLN A 136 9.62 -16.46 -27.38
C GLN A 136 9.62 -17.57 -28.44
N LYS A 137 8.72 -17.48 -29.42
CA LYS A 137 8.64 -18.46 -30.53
C LYS A 137 9.93 -18.50 -31.35
N ILE A 138 10.55 -17.34 -31.55
CA ILE A 138 11.87 -17.22 -32.22
C ILE A 138 12.97 -17.88 -31.38
N LEU A 139 12.96 -17.69 -30.06
CA LEU A 139 13.94 -18.31 -29.17
C LEU A 139 13.80 -19.84 -29.14
N ASP A 140 12.57 -20.36 -29.14
CA ASP A 140 12.31 -21.81 -29.17
C ASP A 140 12.83 -22.48 -30.47
N GLN A 141 12.89 -21.71 -31.56
CA GLN A 141 13.37 -22.14 -32.88
C GLN A 141 14.83 -21.71 -33.14
N SER A 142 15.55 -21.24 -32.12
CA SER A 142 16.89 -20.67 -32.28
C SER A 142 17.94 -21.64 -32.85
N SER A 143 17.79 -22.94 -32.64
CA SER A 143 18.71 -23.95 -33.22
C SER A 143 18.67 -23.95 -34.76
N ILE A 144 17.49 -23.80 -35.34
CA ILE A 144 17.32 -23.73 -36.81
C ILE A 144 17.93 -22.45 -37.37
N LEU A 145 17.76 -21.33 -36.64
CA LEU A 145 18.34 -20.04 -37.03
C LEU A 145 19.88 -20.05 -37.00
N LEU A 146 20.50 -20.77 -36.06
CA LEU A 146 21.94 -20.87 -35.95
C LEU A 146 22.55 -21.76 -37.06
N GLU A 147 21.79 -22.73 -37.56
CA GLU A 147 22.23 -23.61 -38.64
C GLU A 147 22.20 -22.94 -40.02
N LEU A 148 21.47 -21.82 -40.15
CA LEU A 148 21.19 -21.12 -41.38
C LEU A 148 22.40 -20.43 -42.02
N SER A 149 23.49 -20.20 -41.28
CA SER A 149 24.63 -19.45 -41.87
C SER A 149 25.90 -19.47 -41.05
N SER A 150 26.98 -20.03 -41.61
CA SER A 150 28.34 -19.83 -41.06
C SER A 150 28.81 -18.39 -41.27
N ASP A 151 28.41 -17.71 -42.34
CA ASP A 151 28.88 -16.35 -42.70
C ASP A 151 28.10 -15.23 -42.01
N ASN A 152 26.87 -15.53 -41.53
CA ASN A 152 26.01 -14.57 -40.82
C ASN A 152 25.86 -14.83 -39.33
N THR A 153 26.67 -15.67 -38.72
CA THR A 153 26.62 -16.08 -37.31
C THR A 153 26.55 -14.89 -36.35
N ALA A 154 27.33 -13.83 -36.61
CA ALA A 154 27.30 -12.63 -35.76
C ALA A 154 25.94 -11.91 -35.77
N LYS A 155 25.31 -11.75 -36.92
CA LYS A 155 23.99 -11.12 -37.07
C LYS A 155 22.90 -11.97 -36.43
N MET A 156 22.99 -13.27 -36.59
CA MET A 156 22.04 -14.23 -35.99
C MET A 156 22.15 -14.25 -34.46
N THR A 157 23.38 -14.30 -33.94
CA THR A 157 23.61 -14.22 -32.48
C THR A 157 23.10 -12.91 -31.89
N ALA A 158 23.35 -11.78 -32.59
CA ALA A 158 22.82 -10.49 -32.18
C ALA A 158 21.28 -10.46 -32.16
N PHE A 159 20.61 -11.04 -33.19
CA PHE A 159 19.18 -11.15 -33.27
C PHE A 159 18.59 -11.97 -32.10
N LEU A 160 19.13 -13.16 -31.82
CA LEU A 160 18.72 -14.00 -30.69
C LEU A 160 18.94 -13.31 -29.35
N THR A 161 20.02 -12.53 -29.22
CA THR A 161 20.28 -11.74 -28.02
C THR A 161 19.18 -10.68 -27.80
N VAL A 162 18.81 -9.93 -28.84
CA VAL A 162 17.73 -8.94 -28.77
C VAL A 162 16.38 -9.59 -28.52
N ALA A 163 16.08 -10.74 -29.15
CA ALA A 163 14.85 -11.51 -28.88
C ALA A 163 14.75 -11.89 -27.40
N ARG A 164 15.86 -12.37 -26.81
CA ARG A 164 15.93 -12.71 -25.36
C ARG A 164 15.75 -11.48 -24.47
N GLN A 165 16.38 -10.35 -24.84
CA GLN A 165 16.21 -9.09 -24.12
C GLN A 165 14.76 -8.60 -24.15
N LEU A 166 14.11 -8.69 -25.30
CA LEU A 166 12.69 -8.34 -25.44
C LEU A 166 11.79 -9.25 -24.60
N ALA A 167 11.98 -10.56 -24.68
CA ALA A 167 11.23 -11.53 -23.88
C ALA A 167 11.38 -11.25 -22.39
N ASN A 168 12.60 -10.99 -21.91
CA ASN A 168 12.88 -10.66 -20.52
C ASN A 168 12.23 -9.33 -20.10
N ALA A 169 12.30 -8.30 -20.93
CA ALA A 169 11.67 -6.99 -20.63
C ALA A 169 10.14 -7.10 -20.54
N GLN A 170 9.53 -7.83 -21.49
CA GLN A 170 8.08 -8.09 -21.44
C GLN A 170 7.67 -8.91 -20.21
N ALA A 171 8.44 -9.94 -19.85
CA ALA A 171 8.19 -10.72 -18.65
C ALA A 171 8.34 -9.88 -17.38
N SER A 172 9.31 -8.95 -17.33
CA SER A 172 9.48 -8.00 -16.22
C SER A 172 8.26 -7.08 -16.10
N ALA A 173 7.84 -6.45 -17.20
CA ALA A 173 6.65 -5.59 -17.20
C ALA A 173 5.38 -6.32 -16.74
N ARG A 174 5.20 -7.58 -17.15
CA ARG A 174 4.07 -8.41 -16.69
C ARG A 174 4.14 -8.64 -15.18
N ARG A 175 5.29 -9.05 -14.63
CA ARG A 175 5.45 -9.27 -13.18
C ARG A 175 5.15 -8.03 -12.36
N VAL A 176 5.62 -6.86 -12.79
CA VAL A 176 5.34 -5.58 -12.11
C VAL A 176 3.84 -5.28 -12.14
N ARG A 177 3.20 -5.43 -13.31
CA ARG A 177 1.75 -5.23 -13.46
C ARG A 177 0.95 -6.17 -12.55
N ASP A 178 1.32 -7.45 -12.52
CA ASP A 178 0.62 -8.44 -11.68
C ASP A 178 0.83 -8.12 -10.18
N GLY A 179 2.01 -7.61 -9.80
CA GLY A 179 2.27 -7.07 -8.46
C GLY A 179 1.37 -5.87 -8.12
N ILE A 180 1.17 -4.93 -9.06
CA ILE A 180 0.25 -3.79 -8.86
C ILE A 180 -1.18 -4.26 -8.62
N LEU A 181 -1.66 -5.27 -9.35
CA LEU A 181 -3.00 -5.82 -9.14
C LEU A 181 -3.13 -6.41 -7.74
N ALA A 182 -2.16 -7.18 -7.27
CA ALA A 182 -2.17 -7.74 -5.92
C ALA A 182 -2.14 -6.64 -4.83
N LEU A 183 -1.40 -5.54 -5.04
CA LEU A 183 -1.40 -4.39 -4.13
C LEU A 183 -2.76 -3.69 -4.11
N LYS A 184 -3.42 -3.51 -5.27
CA LYS A 184 -4.76 -2.94 -5.34
C LYS A 184 -5.81 -3.80 -4.64
N ASP A 185 -5.73 -5.11 -4.75
CA ASP A 185 -6.60 -6.04 -4.00
C ASP A 185 -6.38 -5.91 -2.49
N LYS A 186 -5.12 -5.76 -2.06
CA LYS A 186 -4.78 -5.51 -0.65
C LYS A 186 -5.38 -4.20 -0.16
N LEU A 187 -5.27 -3.10 -0.94
CA LEU A 187 -5.91 -1.81 -0.63
C LEU A 187 -7.42 -1.94 -0.48
N ALA A 188 -8.09 -2.63 -1.39
CA ALA A 188 -9.54 -2.86 -1.32
C ALA A 188 -9.93 -3.59 -0.03
N GLY A 189 -9.16 -4.61 0.36
CA GLY A 189 -9.37 -5.35 1.61
C GLY A 189 -9.16 -4.48 2.86
N GLN A 190 -8.15 -3.64 2.87
CA GLN A 190 -7.89 -2.68 3.96
C GLN A 190 -9.02 -1.67 4.07
N LYS A 191 -9.44 -1.05 2.95
CA LYS A 191 -10.58 -0.12 2.93
C LYS A 191 -11.87 -0.76 3.45
N ALA A 192 -12.14 -2.02 3.11
CA ALA A 192 -13.30 -2.74 3.64
C ALA A 192 -13.19 -2.94 5.17
N SER A 193 -11.98 -3.21 5.68
CA SER A 193 -11.73 -3.35 7.12
C SER A 193 -11.92 -2.04 7.86
N VAL A 194 -11.44 -0.92 7.32
CA VAL A 194 -11.65 0.43 7.85
C VAL A 194 -13.14 0.74 7.94
N ASN A 195 -13.89 0.57 6.85
CA ASN A 195 -15.33 0.83 6.84
C ASN A 195 -16.08 0.01 7.90
N LYS A 196 -15.64 -1.22 8.14
CA LYS A 196 -16.21 -2.05 9.21
C LYS A 196 -15.95 -1.46 10.60
N LEU A 197 -14.73 -0.97 10.87
CA LEU A 197 -14.37 -0.35 12.15
C LEU A 197 -15.13 0.98 12.35
N ILE A 198 -15.25 1.81 11.31
CA ILE A 198 -16.03 3.05 11.32
C ILE A 198 -17.49 2.77 11.69
N ASN A 199 -18.11 1.76 11.06
CA ASN A 199 -19.48 1.38 11.37
C ASN A 199 -19.63 0.86 12.82
N GLN A 200 -18.62 0.17 13.34
CA GLN A 200 -18.59 -0.24 14.75
C GLN A 200 -18.46 0.97 15.69
N GLN A 201 -17.62 1.93 15.34
CA GLN A 201 -17.45 3.18 16.08
C GLN A 201 -18.75 3.97 16.15
N LYS A 202 -19.41 4.20 15.00
CA LYS A 202 -20.70 4.86 14.92
C LYS A 202 -21.75 4.18 15.81
N SER A 203 -21.83 2.85 15.72
CA SER A 203 -22.77 2.08 16.56
C SER A 203 -22.48 2.17 18.07
N LEU A 204 -21.24 2.41 18.48
CA LEU A 204 -20.91 2.66 19.89
C LEU A 204 -21.26 4.09 20.30
N LEU A 205 -21.01 5.09 19.45
CA LEU A 205 -21.36 6.47 19.69
C LEU A 205 -22.88 6.65 19.82
N ASP A 206 -23.67 5.98 18.98
CA ASP A 206 -25.14 5.99 19.05
C ASP A 206 -25.70 5.49 20.38
N GLN A 207 -24.90 4.80 21.19
CA GLN A 207 -25.29 4.35 22.53
C GLN A 207 -25.07 5.42 23.62
N LEU A 208 -24.38 6.51 23.28
CA LEU A 208 -24.10 7.63 24.17
C LEU A 208 -25.09 8.78 23.93
N THR A 209 -25.34 9.58 24.98
CA THR A 209 -26.07 10.84 24.83
C THR A 209 -25.20 11.90 24.14
N PRO A 210 -25.78 12.93 23.50
CA PRO A 210 -24.99 13.99 22.84
C PRO A 210 -23.94 14.66 23.77
N ALA A 211 -24.27 14.85 25.04
CA ALA A 211 -23.34 15.40 26.03
C ALA A 211 -22.18 14.46 26.39
N GLN A 212 -22.40 13.15 26.26
CA GLN A 212 -21.39 12.13 26.48
C GLN A 212 -20.51 11.93 25.23
N GLN A 213 -21.07 12.13 24.03
CA GLN A 213 -20.36 12.06 22.74
C GLN A 213 -19.31 13.18 22.63
N ALA A 214 -19.63 14.39 23.11
CA ALA A 214 -18.74 15.53 23.08
C ALA A 214 -17.42 15.35 23.90
N GLY A 215 -17.39 14.35 24.81
CA GLY A 215 -16.22 14.05 25.64
C GLY A 215 -15.43 12.82 25.19
N THR A 216 -15.76 12.19 24.05
CA THR A 216 -15.16 10.91 23.62
C THR A 216 -14.21 11.00 22.43
N GLY A 217 -14.07 12.17 21.79
CA GLY A 217 -13.12 12.39 20.71
C GLY A 217 -11.74 12.82 21.22
N PRO A 218 -10.65 12.63 20.44
CA PRO A 218 -9.36 13.24 20.73
C PRO A 218 -9.43 14.77 20.80
N GLY A 219 -10.51 15.38 20.21
CA GLY A 219 -10.82 16.81 20.27
C GLY A 219 -11.75 17.24 21.40
N GLY A 220 -12.00 16.41 22.44
CA GLY A 220 -12.93 16.72 23.55
C GLY A 220 -12.51 17.85 24.50
N ALA A 221 -11.41 18.54 24.24
CA ALA A 221 -11.09 19.83 24.82
C ALA A 221 -11.80 20.91 23.98
N ALA A 222 -12.74 21.63 24.57
CA ALA A 222 -13.56 22.65 23.94
C ALA A 222 -12.72 23.55 23.01
N SER A 223 -13.01 23.48 21.72
CA SER A 223 -12.55 24.46 20.73
C SER A 223 -12.98 25.84 21.23
N THR A 224 -12.06 26.60 21.78
CA THR A 224 -12.26 28.04 21.95
C THR A 224 -12.05 28.64 20.58
N GLY A 225 -13.13 28.76 19.79
CA GLY A 225 -13.14 29.41 18.51
C GLY A 225 -12.60 30.84 18.58
N GLY A 226 -11.30 30.96 18.47
CA GLY A 226 -10.62 32.19 18.16
C GLY A 226 -10.52 32.30 16.64
N THR A 227 -11.40 33.06 16.02
CA THR A 227 -11.25 33.48 14.64
C THR A 227 -10.05 34.40 14.56
N ILE A 228 -8.86 33.82 14.35
CA ILE A 228 -7.70 34.59 13.96
C ILE A 228 -7.65 34.51 12.44
N GLY A 229 -7.93 35.65 11.80
CA GLY A 229 -7.83 35.77 10.34
C GLY A 229 -6.45 35.34 9.86
N ALA A 230 -6.43 34.66 8.70
CA ALA A 230 -5.19 34.29 8.03
C ALA A 230 -4.24 35.50 7.99
N PRO A 231 -2.98 35.37 8.46
CA PRO A 231 -2.04 36.47 8.37
C PRO A 231 -1.78 36.82 6.90
N ASP A 232 -1.78 38.13 6.60
CA ASP A 232 -1.34 38.66 5.31
C ASP A 232 0.09 38.15 4.98
N PRO A 233 0.40 37.83 3.73
CA PRO A 233 1.72 37.35 3.34
C PRO A 233 2.79 38.42 3.55
N LEU A 234 3.58 38.27 4.61
CA LEU A 234 4.77 39.07 4.85
C LEU A 234 5.94 38.53 4.00
N PRO A 235 6.84 39.38 3.49
CA PRO A 235 7.87 38.98 2.52
C PRO A 235 9.02 38.10 3.06
N ASP A 236 9.02 37.71 4.34
CA ASP A 236 10.11 36.96 4.96
C ASP A 236 9.61 35.85 5.91
N VAL A 237 8.51 35.21 5.53
CA VAL A 237 7.87 34.14 6.34
C VAL A 237 8.65 32.83 6.19
N SER A 238 8.96 32.16 7.30
CA SER A 238 9.62 30.85 7.30
C SER A 238 8.81 29.79 6.56
N GLN A 239 9.45 28.69 6.16
CA GLN A 239 8.73 27.58 5.51
C GLN A 239 7.70 26.95 6.48
N GLY A 240 8.05 26.86 7.79
CA GLY A 240 7.13 26.37 8.82
C GLY A 240 5.87 27.24 8.92
N GLU A 241 6.02 28.57 8.94
CA GLU A 241 4.87 29.49 8.98
C GLU A 241 3.99 29.39 7.71
N LYS A 242 4.59 29.14 6.54
CA LYS A 242 3.81 28.86 5.31
C LYS A 242 3.03 27.56 5.41
N ALA A 243 3.62 26.52 5.99
CA ALA A 243 2.95 25.24 6.24
C ALA A 243 1.78 25.42 7.22
N VAL A 244 2.00 26.19 8.29
CA VAL A 244 0.97 26.56 9.27
C VAL A 244 -0.18 27.34 8.60
N ALA A 245 0.13 28.35 7.78
CA ALA A 245 -0.88 29.12 7.06
C ALA A 245 -1.73 28.23 6.14
N PHE A 246 -1.13 27.28 5.46
CA PHE A 246 -1.86 26.28 4.68
C PHE A 246 -2.78 25.43 5.56
N ALA A 247 -2.28 24.92 6.68
CA ALA A 247 -3.06 24.08 7.60
C ALA A 247 -4.27 24.82 8.17
N PHE A 248 -4.12 26.09 8.58
CA PHE A 248 -5.23 26.94 9.00
C PHE A 248 -6.32 27.08 7.92
N ALA A 249 -5.93 27.21 6.66
CA ALA A 249 -6.88 27.29 5.55
C ALA A 249 -7.64 25.97 5.30
N GLN A 250 -7.24 24.87 5.90
CA GLN A 250 -7.91 23.57 5.79
C GLN A 250 -8.82 23.26 6.98
N ILE A 251 -8.89 24.09 8.00
CA ILE A 251 -9.81 23.87 9.14
C ILE A 251 -11.24 23.76 8.63
N GLY A 252 -11.97 22.73 9.09
CA GLY A 252 -13.31 22.38 8.64
C GLY A 252 -13.36 21.48 7.41
N CYS A 253 -12.22 21.12 6.81
CA CYS A 253 -12.18 20.08 5.78
C CYS A 253 -12.35 18.71 6.40
N PRO A 254 -13.12 17.78 5.79
CA PRO A 254 -13.39 16.50 6.39
C PRO A 254 -12.13 15.63 6.49
N TYR A 255 -12.02 14.87 7.58
CA TYR A 255 -11.07 13.76 7.61
C TYR A 255 -11.50 12.69 6.60
N VAL A 256 -10.60 12.34 5.73
CA VAL A 256 -10.78 11.22 4.78
C VAL A 256 -9.56 10.31 4.84
N PHE A 257 -9.81 9.06 5.18
CA PHE A 257 -8.79 8.02 5.24
C PHE A 257 -8.01 7.92 3.91
N GLY A 258 -6.67 8.07 3.95
CA GLY A 258 -5.81 8.13 2.77
C GLY A 258 -5.91 9.45 1.99
N GLY A 259 -6.57 10.47 2.54
CA GLY A 259 -6.78 11.77 1.92
C GLY A 259 -5.53 12.65 1.95
N THR A 260 -5.30 13.37 0.85
CA THR A 260 -4.20 14.34 0.71
C THR A 260 -4.69 15.70 0.23
N GLY A 261 -6.01 15.93 0.33
CA GLY A 261 -6.68 17.12 -0.22
C GLY A 261 -6.97 17.01 -1.73
N PRO A 262 -7.58 18.03 -2.32
CA PRO A 262 -8.05 19.27 -1.67
C PRO A 262 -9.20 19.06 -0.67
N CYS A 263 -9.66 20.14 -0.04
CA CYS A 263 -10.67 20.10 1.02
C CYS A 263 -11.90 19.22 0.73
N ASN A 264 -12.42 19.26 -0.50
CA ASN A 264 -13.58 18.43 -0.90
C ASN A 264 -13.27 16.92 -0.92
N ASP A 265 -12.01 16.54 -1.11
CA ASP A 265 -11.55 15.16 -1.11
C ASP A 265 -11.05 14.73 0.29
N GLY A 266 -10.83 15.71 1.17
CA GLY A 266 -10.43 15.55 2.56
C GLY A 266 -8.97 15.21 2.78
N PHE A 267 -8.57 15.19 4.04
CA PHE A 267 -7.21 14.89 4.50
C PHE A 267 -7.24 13.79 5.57
N ASP A 268 -6.21 12.97 5.61
CA ASP A 268 -5.81 12.27 6.85
C ASP A 268 -4.70 13.08 7.55
N CYS A 269 -4.24 12.62 8.71
CA CYS A 269 -3.28 13.34 9.54
C CYS A 269 -1.96 13.63 8.81
N SER A 270 -1.34 12.61 8.22
CA SER A 270 -0.08 12.72 7.49
C SER A 270 -0.23 13.33 6.10
N GLY A 271 -1.41 13.21 5.49
CA GLY A 271 -1.74 13.89 4.23
C GLY A 271 -1.91 15.39 4.40
N LEU A 272 -2.46 15.84 5.54
CA LEU A 272 -2.53 17.26 5.89
C LEU A 272 -1.13 17.86 6.07
N THR A 273 -0.28 17.21 6.88
CA THR A 273 1.10 17.65 7.10
C THR A 273 1.90 17.68 5.81
N GLN A 274 1.76 16.63 4.97
CA GLN A 274 2.42 16.55 3.66
C GLN A 274 1.97 17.69 2.74
N ALA A 275 0.67 17.95 2.63
CA ALA A 275 0.14 19.00 1.78
C ALA A 275 0.57 20.41 2.27
N ALA A 276 0.62 20.62 3.58
CA ALA A 276 1.06 21.87 4.19
C ALA A 276 2.53 22.17 3.88
N TRP A 277 3.40 21.19 4.06
CA TRP A 277 4.81 21.37 3.75
C TRP A 277 5.09 21.44 2.25
N ALA A 278 4.32 20.72 1.41
CA ALA A 278 4.38 20.89 -0.04
C ALA A 278 4.00 22.29 -0.47
N ALA A 279 2.99 22.93 0.15
CA ALA A 279 2.64 24.32 -0.08
C ALA A 279 3.74 25.31 0.35
N ALA A 280 4.54 24.94 1.35
CA ALA A 280 5.74 25.66 1.77
C ALA A 280 6.96 25.42 0.88
N GLY A 281 6.85 24.53 -0.13
CA GLY A 281 7.92 24.18 -1.06
C GLY A 281 8.84 23.07 -0.57
N VAL A 282 8.48 22.34 0.47
CA VAL A 282 9.23 21.22 1.03
C VAL A 282 8.48 19.91 0.81
N ALA A 283 9.13 18.92 0.19
CA ALA A 283 8.55 17.60 0.03
C ALA A 283 8.90 16.74 1.24
N ILE A 284 7.87 16.23 1.93
CA ILE A 284 8.02 15.31 3.05
C ILE A 284 7.38 13.96 2.72
N PRO A 285 7.72 12.88 3.45
CA PRO A 285 7.12 11.57 3.26
C PRO A 285 5.59 11.56 3.44
N ARG A 286 4.94 10.51 2.91
CA ARG A 286 3.48 10.40 2.92
C ARG A 286 2.92 9.90 4.26
N THR A 287 3.60 8.97 4.91
CA THR A 287 3.11 8.34 6.14
C THR A 287 3.65 9.01 7.38
N SER A 288 2.89 8.97 8.48
CA SER A 288 3.33 9.47 9.78
C SER A 288 4.63 8.79 10.24
N GLU A 289 4.76 7.47 10.10
CA GLU A 289 5.97 6.71 10.44
C GLU A 289 7.21 7.17 9.65
N GLU A 290 7.06 7.51 8.37
CA GLU A 290 8.18 8.02 7.57
C GLU A 290 8.48 9.49 7.89
N GLN A 291 7.46 10.27 8.28
CA GLN A 291 7.64 11.64 8.75
C GLN A 291 8.40 11.67 10.07
N ALA A 292 8.16 10.72 10.98
CA ALA A 292 8.91 10.54 12.21
C ALA A 292 10.42 10.28 11.99
N GLY A 293 10.81 9.91 10.78
CA GLY A 293 12.21 9.80 10.39
C GLY A 293 12.91 11.11 10.03
N LEU A 294 12.21 12.25 10.06
CA LEU A 294 12.77 13.58 9.84
C LEU A 294 13.64 14.04 11.04
N PRO A 295 14.39 15.16 10.93
CA PRO A 295 15.21 15.64 12.04
C PRO A 295 14.39 15.93 13.30
N ALA A 296 14.71 15.25 14.40
CA ALA A 296 14.01 15.39 15.68
C ALA A 296 14.22 16.77 16.31
N VAL A 297 13.18 17.29 16.95
CA VAL A 297 13.15 18.57 17.67
C VAL A 297 12.78 18.31 19.14
N PRO A 298 13.57 18.82 20.12
CA PRO A 298 13.16 18.78 21.51
C PRO A 298 11.85 19.56 21.75
N GLU A 299 10.99 19.07 22.64
CA GLU A 299 9.72 19.76 22.99
C GLU A 299 9.92 21.21 23.42
N SER A 300 11.05 21.52 24.08
CA SER A 300 11.41 22.89 24.51
C SER A 300 11.71 23.85 23.35
N ASP A 301 11.99 23.31 22.16
CA ASP A 301 12.48 24.04 21.00
C ASP A 301 11.45 24.03 19.84
N LEU A 302 10.19 23.72 20.15
CA LEU A 302 9.09 23.69 19.20
C LEU A 302 8.86 25.06 18.55
N GLU A 303 8.79 25.07 17.23
CA GLU A 303 8.49 26.25 16.41
C GLU A 303 7.28 25.96 15.51
N PRO A 304 6.51 27.01 15.10
CA PRO A 304 5.41 26.82 14.15
C PRO A 304 5.86 26.11 12.86
N GLY A 305 5.14 25.07 12.50
CA GLY A 305 5.45 24.20 11.39
C GLY A 305 6.02 22.84 11.81
N ASP A 306 6.56 22.69 13.01
CA ASP A 306 7.01 21.39 13.48
C ASP A 306 5.88 20.35 13.45
N ILE A 307 6.22 19.13 13.09
CA ILE A 307 5.29 18.02 13.10
C ILE A 307 5.37 17.34 14.45
N LEU A 308 4.27 17.32 15.19
CA LEU A 308 4.11 16.61 16.44
C LEU A 308 3.67 15.17 16.17
N GLU A 309 4.27 14.22 16.87
CA GLU A 309 4.08 12.78 16.70
C GLU A 309 3.38 12.19 17.92
N PHE A 310 2.43 11.29 17.69
CA PHE A 310 1.58 10.69 18.71
C PHE A 310 1.38 9.20 18.45
N LEU A 311 1.12 8.42 19.52
CA LEU A 311 0.70 7.02 19.48
C LEU A 311 1.69 6.08 18.79
N GLY A 312 3.00 6.23 19.05
CA GLY A 312 4.04 5.41 18.42
C GLY A 312 4.08 5.63 16.91
N ASP A 313 4.18 6.91 16.49
CA ASP A 313 4.16 7.38 15.09
C ASP A 313 2.82 7.14 14.37
N GLY A 314 1.75 6.83 15.11
CA GLY A 314 0.43 6.50 14.58
C GLY A 314 -0.41 7.71 14.17
N HIS A 315 -0.06 8.90 14.60
CA HIS A 315 -0.78 10.13 14.33
C HIS A 315 0.18 11.31 14.32
N VAL A 316 -0.11 12.33 13.52
CA VAL A 316 0.68 13.55 13.43
C VAL A 316 -0.20 14.78 13.31
N GLY A 317 0.32 15.91 13.79
CA GLY A 317 -0.28 17.24 13.64
C GLY A 317 0.80 18.30 13.42
N ILE A 318 0.40 19.48 13.00
CA ILE A 318 1.30 20.62 12.77
C ILE A 318 1.22 21.54 14.00
N TYR A 319 2.35 21.78 14.66
CA TYR A 319 2.45 22.76 15.72
C TYR A 319 2.29 24.18 15.18
N VAL A 320 1.40 24.98 15.78
CA VAL A 320 1.11 26.32 15.32
C VAL A 320 1.61 27.43 16.28
N GLY A 321 2.27 27.02 17.36
CA GLY A 321 2.69 27.94 18.42
C GLY A 321 1.68 28.00 19.56
N ASN A 322 2.02 28.70 20.64
CA ASN A 322 1.13 28.92 21.81
C ASN A 322 0.56 27.66 22.45
N ASN A 323 1.26 26.54 22.34
CA ASN A 323 0.79 25.23 22.81
C ASN A 323 -0.48 24.73 22.10
N GLU A 324 -0.57 25.01 20.80
CA GLU A 324 -1.67 24.60 19.90
C GLU A 324 -1.13 23.87 18.69
N LEU A 325 -1.95 22.99 18.10
CA LEU A 325 -1.66 22.26 16.87
C LEU A 325 -2.91 22.19 15.98
N ILE A 326 -2.67 21.96 14.71
CA ILE A 326 -3.74 21.62 13.73
C ILE A 326 -3.52 20.20 13.29
N ASP A 327 -4.59 19.41 13.32
CA ASP A 327 -4.59 18.05 12.82
C ASP A 327 -5.86 17.68 12.05
N ALA A 328 -5.79 16.53 11.36
CA ALA A 328 -6.95 15.81 10.85
C ALA A 328 -7.11 14.56 11.74
N PRO A 329 -8.03 14.55 12.71
CA PRO A 329 -7.98 13.62 13.84
C PRO A 329 -8.43 12.21 13.49
N GLN A 330 -9.63 12.06 12.92
CA GLN A 330 -10.20 10.75 12.57
C GLN A 330 -11.45 10.86 11.70
N THR A 331 -11.88 9.73 11.14
CA THR A 331 -13.10 9.66 10.32
C THR A 331 -14.33 10.12 11.10
N GLY A 332 -15.04 11.09 10.53
CA GLY A 332 -16.26 11.70 11.10
C GLY A 332 -15.98 12.99 11.85
N GLU A 333 -14.75 13.41 11.90
CA GLU A 333 -14.31 14.70 12.39
C GLU A 333 -13.66 15.50 11.24
N ASP A 334 -13.52 16.80 11.43
CA ASP A 334 -12.93 17.70 10.46
C ASP A 334 -11.54 18.12 10.92
N VAL A 335 -10.71 18.62 10.01
CA VAL A 335 -9.46 19.31 10.34
C VAL A 335 -9.75 20.41 11.35
N GLN A 336 -9.00 20.44 12.43
CA GLN A 336 -9.25 21.29 13.58
C GLN A 336 -7.97 21.85 14.19
N GLU A 337 -8.09 22.98 14.85
CA GLU A 337 -7.09 23.52 15.78
C GLU A 337 -7.44 23.06 17.19
N VAL A 338 -6.47 22.53 17.91
CA VAL A 338 -6.63 22.01 19.28
C VAL A 338 -5.45 22.37 20.17
N SER A 339 -5.71 22.43 21.47
CA SER A 339 -4.64 22.65 22.45
C SER A 339 -3.76 21.41 22.61
N PHE A 340 -2.43 21.61 22.62
CA PHE A 340 -1.45 20.57 22.92
C PHE A 340 -1.44 20.28 24.43
N THR A 341 -2.56 19.75 24.93
CA THR A 341 -2.80 19.37 26.33
C THR A 341 -3.64 18.09 26.39
N GLY A 342 -3.83 17.54 27.59
CA GLY A 342 -4.68 16.37 27.82
C GLY A 342 -4.25 15.18 26.95
N TRP A 343 -5.13 14.71 26.11
CA TRP A 343 -4.88 13.52 25.29
C TRP A 343 -3.63 13.67 24.39
N TYR A 344 -3.43 14.84 23.76
CA TYR A 344 -2.25 15.08 22.91
C TYR A 344 -0.96 15.04 23.71
N GLN A 345 -0.93 15.67 24.89
CA GLN A 345 0.24 15.63 25.77
C GLN A 345 0.52 14.23 26.33
N GLU A 346 -0.53 13.47 26.68
CA GLU A 346 -0.41 12.12 27.24
C GLU A 346 0.07 11.09 26.20
N ASN A 347 -0.15 11.34 24.92
CA ASN A 347 0.21 10.43 23.82
C ASN A 347 1.33 10.99 22.91
N PHE A 348 2.00 12.05 23.34
CA PHE A 348 3.10 12.66 22.60
C PHE A 348 4.35 11.79 22.64
N ASP A 349 4.90 11.47 21.48
CA ASP A 349 6.08 10.64 21.31
C ASP A 349 7.31 11.45 20.92
N GLY A 350 7.13 12.58 20.23
CA GLY A 350 8.21 13.40 19.73
C GLY A 350 7.75 14.49 18.75
N ALA A 351 8.71 15.23 18.26
CA ALA A 351 8.49 16.21 17.20
C ALA A 351 9.64 16.20 16.20
N VAL A 352 9.34 16.56 14.97
CA VAL A 352 10.33 16.66 13.89
C VAL A 352 10.15 17.95 13.09
N ARG A 353 11.24 18.42 12.49
CA ARG A 353 11.26 19.63 11.64
C ARG A 353 11.71 19.25 10.24
N PRO A 354 10.85 19.38 9.20
CA PRO A 354 11.18 19.17 7.81
C PRO A 354 12.18 20.14 7.22
#